data_e6ce4d3a18a1ef15f186df818fffdfc6
#
_entry.id   e6ce4d3a18a1ef15f186df818fffdfc6
#
_cell.length_a   1.000
_cell.length_b   1.000
_cell.length_c   1.000
_cell.angle_alpha   90.00
_cell.angle_beta   90.00
_cell.angle_gamma   90.00
#
_symmetry.space_group_name_H-M   'P 1'
#
loop_
_entity.id
_entity.type
_entity.pdbx_description
1 polymer ?
#
loop_
_entity_poly.entity_id
_entity_poly.type
_entity_poly.pdbx_seq_one_letter_code
_entity_poly.pdbx_strand_id
1 'polypeptide(L)'
;YEILRCLVGSEMCIRDSGGTAGHVTPNIALLPKLRELGYDIHYIGSYEGIEKKLIEDVNVPYYGIASGKLRRYFDPKNFSDPFRVLKGYGEARKILKKLKPDVVFSKGGFVAVPVVLAAKHLHIPVIIHESDMTPGLANKISLSAATKVCCNFPETMGYIPEGKAVLTGSPIREELLHGNKLAALNLCGFAANKPVILVIGGSQGSVAVNDAVRGILPELLKKYQVIHLCGKGKLDSTKTDMEGYIQFEYVKKELADLFALADVCISRAGANAICELLALRKPNLLIPLSANASRGDQILNAESFENQGFSEVLTEENLAPTIILPIIDKLYEKRADYVAAMEKSGQSNAISKITSLIEEVTSGKN
;
A
#
# COMPACT_ATOMS: atom_id res chain seq x y z
N TYR A 1 22.28 -0.48 -25.08
CA TYR A 1 20.94 -1.01 -25.41
C TYR A 1 20.01 -0.51 -24.31
N GLU A 2 19.08 0.41 -24.68
CA GLU A 2 18.05 0.90 -23.75
C GLU A 2 16.98 -0.18 -23.61
N ILE A 3 16.83 -0.71 -22.39
CA ILE A 3 15.79 -1.71 -22.09
C ILE A 3 14.52 -0.96 -21.74
N LEU A 4 13.50 -1.06 -22.59
CA LEU A 4 12.22 -0.38 -22.43
C LEU A 4 11.28 -1.20 -21.54
N ARG A 5 10.70 -0.60 -20.48
CA ARG A 5 9.75 -1.25 -19.58
C ARG A 5 8.48 -0.44 -19.41
N CYS A 6 7.36 -1.13 -19.31
CA CYS A 6 6.06 -0.51 -19.16
C CYS A 6 5.47 -0.82 -17.77
N LEU A 7 5.17 0.23 -17.00
CA LEU A 7 4.39 0.13 -15.77
C LEU A 7 2.91 0.35 -16.07
N VAL A 8 2.04 -0.42 -15.44
CA VAL A 8 0.60 -0.30 -15.59
C VAL A 8 -0.03 0.05 -14.27
N GLY A 9 -0.77 1.17 -14.24
CA GLY A 9 -1.54 1.61 -13.08
C GLY A 9 -3.00 1.22 -13.16
N SER A 10 -3.63 1.11 -12.01
CA SER A 10 -5.04 0.79 -11.89
C SER A 10 -5.80 1.81 -11.08
N GLU A 11 -7.05 2.04 -11.47
CA GLU A 11 -8.05 2.74 -10.70
C GLU A 11 -8.83 1.76 -9.83
N MET A 12 -8.81 1.94 -8.51
CA MET A 12 -9.71 1.24 -7.62
C MET A 12 -10.87 2.16 -7.24
N CYS A 13 -12.09 1.81 -7.67
CA CYS A 13 -13.30 2.42 -7.17
C CYS A 13 -13.67 1.77 -5.83
N ILE A 14 -13.34 2.43 -4.74
CA ILE A 14 -14.07 2.26 -3.49
C ILE A 14 -15.09 3.38 -3.46
N ARG A 15 -16.36 3.02 -3.32
CA ARG A 15 -17.43 3.96 -2.99
C ARG A 15 -17.18 4.37 -1.56
N ASP A 16 -16.75 5.54 -1.41
CA ASP A 16 -16.52 6.48 -0.34
C ASP A 16 -15.08 6.98 -0.37
N SER A 17 -15.04 8.25 -0.83
CA SER A 17 -13.98 9.20 -0.60
C SER A 17 -12.62 8.94 -1.28
N GLY A 18 -12.37 9.76 -2.27
CA GLY A 18 -11.03 10.17 -2.68
C GLY A 18 -10.14 9.03 -3.16
N GLY A 19 -9.89 8.97 -4.47
CA GLY A 19 -9.04 7.99 -5.10
C GLY A 19 -7.77 7.76 -4.28
N THR A 20 -7.63 6.58 -3.73
CA THR A 20 -6.42 6.23 -2.99
C THR A 20 -5.30 5.99 -3.98
N ALA A 21 -4.18 6.70 -3.83
CA ALA A 21 -2.94 6.48 -4.57
C ALA A 21 -2.31 5.06 -4.33
N GLY A 22 -3.07 4.15 -3.72
CA GLY A 22 -2.62 2.87 -3.20
C GLY A 22 -1.95 1.95 -4.23
N HIS A 23 -2.38 1.97 -5.48
CA HIS A 23 -1.72 1.18 -6.54
C HIS A 23 -0.61 1.95 -7.24
N VAL A 24 -0.60 3.28 -7.15
CA VAL A 24 0.38 4.14 -7.83
C VAL A 24 1.64 4.30 -6.96
N THR A 25 1.48 4.53 -5.66
CA THR A 25 2.60 4.76 -4.74
C THR A 25 3.65 3.65 -4.77
N PRO A 26 3.30 2.34 -4.76
CA PRO A 26 4.31 1.29 -4.89
C PRO A 26 5.00 1.25 -6.25
N ASN A 27 4.32 1.64 -7.34
CA ASN A 27 4.96 1.80 -8.64
C ASN A 27 5.99 2.94 -8.62
N ILE A 28 5.62 4.08 -8.03
CA ILE A 28 6.54 5.22 -7.86
C ILE A 28 7.75 4.81 -7.01
N ALA A 29 7.57 3.99 -5.98
CA ALA A 29 8.68 3.52 -5.14
C ALA A 29 9.71 2.65 -5.90
N LEU A 30 9.33 2.02 -7.02
CA LEU A 30 10.24 1.26 -7.88
C LEU A 30 11.07 2.16 -8.81
N LEU A 31 10.61 3.38 -9.12
CA LEU A 31 11.21 4.23 -10.16
C LEU A 31 12.68 4.57 -9.90
N PRO A 32 13.12 4.97 -8.69
CA PRO A 32 14.51 5.29 -8.45
C PRO A 32 15.45 4.14 -8.81
N LYS A 33 15.12 2.92 -8.32
CA LYS A 33 15.95 1.73 -8.56
C LYS A 33 15.92 1.29 -10.03
N LEU A 34 14.77 1.38 -10.68
CA LEU A 34 14.67 1.07 -12.11
C LEU A 34 15.47 2.05 -12.98
N ARG A 35 15.47 3.35 -12.63
CA ARG A 35 16.27 4.36 -13.31
C ARG A 35 17.78 4.16 -13.09
N GLU A 36 18.19 3.82 -11.87
CA GLU A 36 19.59 3.45 -11.55
C GLU A 36 20.07 2.27 -12.41
N LEU A 37 19.20 1.30 -12.64
CA LEU A 37 19.45 0.13 -13.49
C LEU A 37 19.36 0.44 -15.01
N GLY A 38 19.13 1.70 -15.39
CA GLY A 38 19.12 2.14 -16.80
C GLY A 38 17.84 1.83 -17.57
N TYR A 39 16.70 1.63 -16.87
CA TYR A 39 15.43 1.33 -17.54
C TYR A 39 14.73 2.58 -18.04
N ASP A 40 14.29 2.57 -19.29
CA ASP A 40 13.31 3.51 -19.84
C ASP A 40 11.90 3.09 -19.39
N ILE A 41 11.20 3.99 -18.70
CA ILE A 41 9.97 3.68 -17.99
C ILE A 41 8.80 4.45 -18.59
N HIS A 42 7.75 3.72 -18.96
CA HIS A 42 6.49 4.27 -19.46
C HIS A 42 5.33 3.80 -18.60
N TYR A 43 4.33 4.64 -18.43
CA TYR A 43 3.16 4.32 -17.62
C TYR A 43 1.89 4.31 -18.48
N ILE A 44 1.10 3.24 -18.37
CA ILE A 44 -0.21 3.13 -19.01
C ILE A 44 -1.27 3.17 -17.91
N GLY A 45 -2.21 4.09 -18.00
CA GLY A 45 -3.29 4.27 -17.02
C GLY A 45 -4.61 4.69 -17.65
N SER A 46 -5.59 5.10 -16.84
CA SER A 46 -6.86 5.63 -17.37
C SER A 46 -6.67 7.02 -17.97
N TYR A 47 -7.59 7.46 -18.84
CA TYR A 47 -7.56 8.83 -19.37
C TYR A 47 -7.68 9.88 -18.28
N GLU A 48 -8.52 9.60 -17.27
CA GLU A 48 -8.83 10.48 -16.15
C GLU A 48 -8.70 9.70 -14.85
N GLY A 49 -7.73 10.06 -14.03
CA GLY A 49 -7.48 9.44 -12.74
C GLY A 49 -6.42 10.20 -11.96
N ILE A 50 -6.41 10.03 -10.65
CA ILE A 50 -5.42 10.65 -9.76
C ILE A 50 -3.99 10.18 -10.11
N GLU A 51 -3.88 8.97 -10.68
CA GLU A 51 -2.61 8.38 -11.09
C GLU A 51 -1.90 9.21 -12.15
N LYS A 52 -2.64 9.86 -13.07
CA LYS A 52 -2.05 10.66 -14.14
C LYS A 52 -1.16 11.78 -13.57
N LYS A 53 -1.73 12.57 -12.64
CA LYS A 53 -0.99 13.67 -12.01
C LYS A 53 0.21 13.16 -11.22
N LEU A 54 0.04 12.08 -10.44
CA LEU A 54 1.11 11.50 -9.63
C LEU A 54 2.29 11.00 -10.47
N ILE A 55 2.01 10.45 -11.65
CA ILE A 55 3.04 9.94 -12.58
C ILE A 55 3.69 11.08 -13.36
N GLU A 56 2.91 12.09 -13.77
CA GLU A 56 3.45 13.32 -14.39
C GLU A 56 4.39 14.08 -13.42
N ASP A 57 4.03 14.15 -12.13
CA ASP A 57 4.85 14.79 -11.08
C ASP A 57 6.24 14.12 -10.90
N VAL A 58 6.38 12.85 -11.28
CA VAL A 58 7.66 12.11 -11.23
C VAL A 58 8.33 11.96 -12.60
N ASN A 59 7.89 12.73 -13.61
CA ASN A 59 8.47 12.79 -14.95
C ASN A 59 8.54 11.41 -15.64
N VAL A 60 7.44 10.64 -15.62
CA VAL A 60 7.29 9.39 -16.39
C VAL A 60 6.28 9.61 -17.52
N PRO A 61 6.61 9.26 -18.78
CA PRO A 61 5.66 9.36 -19.89
C PRO A 61 4.38 8.57 -19.61
N TYR A 62 3.23 9.24 -19.72
CA TYR A 62 1.92 8.68 -19.41
C TYR A 62 1.09 8.45 -20.67
N TYR A 63 0.48 7.27 -20.80
CA TYR A 63 -0.40 6.90 -21.89
C TYR A 63 -1.79 6.54 -21.35
N GLY A 64 -2.81 7.32 -21.69
CA GLY A 64 -4.18 7.03 -21.31
C GLY A 64 -4.82 5.97 -22.20
N ILE A 65 -5.60 5.08 -21.59
CA ILE A 65 -6.47 4.13 -22.30
C ILE A 65 -7.88 4.13 -21.73
N ALA A 66 -8.84 3.65 -22.52
CA ALA A 66 -10.18 3.40 -22.03
C ALA A 66 -10.18 2.25 -21.00
N SER A 67 -10.84 2.47 -19.88
CA SER A 67 -10.99 1.46 -18.82
C SER A 67 -12.47 1.26 -18.48
N GLY A 68 -12.87 0.01 -18.27
CA GLY A 68 -14.17 -0.35 -17.71
C GLY A 68 -14.06 -0.51 -16.20
N LYS A 69 -15.13 -0.17 -15.47
CA LYS A 69 -15.24 -0.42 -14.03
C LYS A 69 -16.29 -1.53 -13.86
N LEU A 70 -15.86 -2.77 -13.61
CA LEU A 70 -16.79 -3.83 -13.24
C LEU A 70 -17.34 -3.55 -11.82
N ARG A 71 -18.52 -2.91 -11.78
CA ARG A 71 -19.23 -2.63 -10.54
C ARG A 71 -20.00 -3.88 -10.13
N ARG A 72 -19.89 -4.25 -8.86
CA ARG A 72 -20.57 -5.44 -8.32
C ARG A 72 -22.08 -5.27 -8.08
N TYR A 73 -22.59 -4.04 -8.19
CA TYR A 73 -24.02 -3.73 -8.09
C TYR A 73 -24.58 -3.42 -9.46
N PHE A 74 -25.90 -3.58 -9.60
CA PHE A 74 -26.60 -3.32 -10.85
C PHE A 74 -26.51 -1.81 -11.18
N ASP A 75 -25.66 -1.48 -12.17
CA ASP A 75 -25.51 -0.14 -12.71
C ASP A 75 -25.66 -0.25 -14.24
N PRO A 76 -26.50 0.57 -14.89
CA PRO A 76 -26.65 0.57 -16.36
C PRO A 76 -25.30 0.73 -17.09
N LYS A 77 -24.32 1.33 -16.47
CA LYS A 77 -22.95 1.46 -17.02
C LYS A 77 -22.22 0.11 -17.13
N ASN A 78 -22.64 -0.93 -16.42
CA ASN A 78 -22.08 -2.27 -16.56
C ASN A 78 -22.27 -2.84 -17.98
N PHE A 79 -23.28 -2.40 -18.73
CA PHE A 79 -23.48 -2.78 -20.14
C PHE A 79 -22.48 -2.13 -21.08
N SER A 80 -21.96 -0.94 -20.76
CA SER A 80 -20.94 -0.24 -21.60
C SER A 80 -19.51 -0.64 -21.24
N ASP A 81 -19.27 -1.19 -20.06
CA ASP A 81 -17.93 -1.52 -19.56
C ASP A 81 -17.20 -2.61 -20.38
N PRO A 82 -17.84 -3.68 -20.91
CA PRO A 82 -17.17 -4.63 -21.80
C PRO A 82 -16.63 -3.98 -23.08
N PHE A 83 -17.40 -3.04 -23.68
CA PHE A 83 -16.96 -2.30 -24.87
C PHE A 83 -15.79 -1.36 -24.56
N ARG A 84 -15.78 -0.76 -23.36
CA ARG A 84 -14.65 0.05 -22.88
C ARG A 84 -13.40 -0.78 -22.68
N VAL A 85 -13.52 -1.99 -22.12
CA VAL A 85 -12.39 -2.93 -21.98
C VAL A 85 -11.84 -3.35 -23.34
N LEU A 86 -12.71 -3.67 -24.31
CA LEU A 86 -12.29 -3.98 -25.69
C LEU A 86 -11.59 -2.79 -26.36
N LYS A 87 -12.13 -1.59 -26.20
CA LYS A 87 -11.47 -0.36 -26.69
C LYS A 87 -10.10 -0.20 -26.05
N GLY A 88 -10.03 -0.29 -24.71
CA GLY A 88 -8.78 -0.19 -23.96
C GLY A 88 -7.75 -1.25 -24.39
N TYR A 89 -8.19 -2.47 -24.68
CA TYR A 89 -7.33 -3.51 -25.22
C TYR A 89 -6.73 -3.11 -26.58
N GLY A 90 -7.55 -2.56 -27.51
CA GLY A 90 -7.06 -2.09 -28.80
C GLY A 90 -6.05 -0.94 -28.67
N GLU A 91 -6.31 0.00 -27.73
CA GLU A 91 -5.43 1.14 -27.44
C GLU A 91 -4.11 0.65 -26.80
N ALA A 92 -4.20 -0.19 -25.77
CA ALA A 92 -3.03 -0.80 -25.13
C ALA A 92 -2.17 -1.56 -26.12
N ARG A 93 -2.79 -2.35 -27.02
CA ARG A 93 -2.05 -3.09 -28.08
C ARG A 93 -1.31 -2.16 -29.03
N LYS A 94 -1.89 -1.01 -29.40
CA LYS A 94 -1.22 0.00 -30.24
C LYS A 94 -0.02 0.62 -29.53
N ILE A 95 -0.18 0.97 -28.25
CA ILE A 95 0.88 1.55 -27.41
C ILE A 95 2.03 0.54 -27.27
N LEU A 96 1.73 -0.69 -26.85
CA LEU A 96 2.74 -1.75 -26.67
C LEU A 96 3.48 -2.12 -27.96
N LYS A 97 2.78 -2.13 -29.10
CA LYS A 97 3.44 -2.32 -30.42
C LYS A 97 4.40 -1.19 -30.78
N LYS A 98 4.08 0.04 -30.39
CA LYS A 98 4.92 1.22 -30.63
C LYS A 98 6.13 1.21 -29.69
N LEU A 99 5.91 0.95 -28.40
CA LEU A 99 6.95 0.99 -27.38
C LEU A 99 7.85 -0.26 -27.39
N LYS A 100 7.30 -1.43 -27.75
CA LYS A 100 7.98 -2.73 -27.74
C LYS A 100 8.69 -3.02 -26.40
N PRO A 101 7.99 -2.93 -25.25
CA PRO A 101 8.64 -3.11 -23.97
C PRO A 101 9.10 -4.54 -23.76
N ASP A 102 10.18 -4.74 -23.01
CA ASP A 102 10.70 -6.05 -22.65
C ASP A 102 9.85 -6.75 -21.59
N VAL A 103 9.20 -5.98 -20.72
CA VAL A 103 8.33 -6.49 -19.67
C VAL A 103 7.21 -5.49 -19.35
N VAL A 104 6.06 -6.01 -18.94
CA VAL A 104 4.97 -5.25 -18.36
C VAL A 104 4.87 -5.60 -16.88
N PHE A 105 4.95 -4.59 -15.99
CA PHE A 105 4.70 -4.74 -14.55
C PHE A 105 3.35 -4.13 -14.19
N SER A 106 2.50 -4.88 -13.46
CA SER A 106 1.14 -4.47 -13.11
C SER A 106 0.86 -4.62 -11.61
N LYS A 107 0.41 -3.56 -10.95
CA LYS A 107 -0.11 -3.60 -9.56
C LYS A 107 -1.58 -4.04 -9.48
N GLY A 108 -2.15 -4.51 -10.59
CA GLY A 108 -3.55 -4.94 -10.63
C GLY A 108 -4.53 -3.80 -10.97
N GLY A 109 -5.82 -4.05 -10.68
CA GLY A 109 -6.93 -3.15 -11.00
C GLY A 109 -7.47 -3.30 -12.43
N PHE A 110 -8.69 -2.77 -12.68
CA PHE A 110 -9.37 -3.02 -13.94
C PHE A 110 -8.73 -2.35 -15.16
N VAL A 111 -8.00 -1.25 -14.97
CA VAL A 111 -7.22 -0.61 -16.06
C VAL A 111 -6.09 -1.51 -16.53
N ALA A 112 -5.53 -2.32 -15.63
CA ALA A 112 -4.44 -3.22 -15.97
C ALA A 112 -4.88 -4.40 -16.86
N VAL A 113 -6.11 -4.87 -16.73
CA VAL A 113 -6.61 -6.05 -17.45
C VAL A 113 -6.41 -5.94 -18.98
N PRO A 114 -6.88 -4.89 -19.69
CA PRO A 114 -6.66 -4.76 -21.13
C PRO A 114 -5.18 -4.69 -21.50
N VAL A 115 -4.33 -4.09 -20.68
CA VAL A 115 -2.89 -3.98 -20.95
C VAL A 115 -2.21 -5.34 -20.81
N VAL A 116 -2.49 -6.05 -19.73
CA VAL A 116 -1.94 -7.40 -19.46
C VAL A 116 -2.34 -8.40 -20.54
N LEU A 117 -3.60 -8.37 -20.99
CA LEU A 117 -4.08 -9.21 -22.08
C LEU A 117 -3.46 -8.85 -23.43
N ALA A 118 -3.25 -7.57 -23.69
CA ALA A 118 -2.57 -7.10 -24.89
C ALA A 118 -1.08 -7.49 -24.88
N ALA A 119 -0.41 -7.41 -23.74
CA ALA A 119 0.97 -7.85 -23.56
C ALA A 119 1.10 -9.36 -23.84
N LYS A 120 0.20 -10.19 -23.25
CA LYS A 120 0.15 -11.63 -23.54
C LYS A 120 0.04 -11.91 -25.06
N HIS A 121 -0.89 -11.22 -25.74
CA HIS A 121 -1.10 -11.37 -27.18
C HIS A 121 0.15 -10.97 -28.00
N LEU A 122 0.95 -10.06 -27.50
CA LEU A 122 2.20 -9.61 -28.13
C LEU A 122 3.43 -10.38 -27.64
N HIS A 123 3.24 -11.46 -26.87
CA HIS A 123 4.31 -12.26 -26.26
C HIS A 123 5.30 -11.45 -25.41
N ILE A 124 4.81 -10.36 -24.79
CA ILE A 124 5.57 -9.56 -23.83
C ILE A 124 5.39 -10.19 -22.45
N PRO A 125 6.46 -10.51 -21.72
CA PRO A 125 6.37 -11.02 -20.35
C PRO A 125 5.61 -10.07 -19.43
N VAL A 126 4.82 -10.63 -18.51
CA VAL A 126 4.01 -9.87 -17.57
C VAL A 126 4.33 -10.29 -16.14
N ILE A 127 4.67 -9.34 -15.31
CA ILE A 127 4.76 -9.50 -13.87
C ILE A 127 3.57 -8.79 -13.23
N ILE A 128 2.79 -9.52 -12.42
CA ILE A 128 1.67 -8.96 -11.66
C ILE A 128 2.08 -8.87 -10.21
N HIS A 129 1.59 -7.86 -9.51
CA HIS A 129 1.74 -7.74 -8.07
C HIS A 129 0.36 -7.78 -7.40
N GLU A 130 0.15 -8.77 -6.52
CA GLU A 130 -1.03 -8.83 -5.66
C GLU A 130 -0.71 -8.24 -4.29
N SER A 131 -1.51 -7.27 -3.90
CA SER A 131 -1.29 -6.54 -2.65
C SER A 131 -2.06 -7.09 -1.47
N ASP A 132 -3.26 -7.64 -1.70
CA ASP A 132 -4.12 -8.19 -0.65
C ASP A 132 -3.90 -9.70 -0.50
N MET A 133 -4.34 -10.25 0.64
CA MET A 133 -4.19 -11.67 0.92
C MET A 133 -4.94 -12.54 -0.08
N THR A 134 -6.13 -12.11 -0.52
CA THR A 134 -6.89 -12.81 -1.56
C THR A 134 -6.84 -12.07 -2.89
N PRO A 135 -6.49 -12.74 -4.01
CA PRO A 135 -6.39 -12.08 -5.31
C PRO A 135 -7.69 -11.40 -5.72
N GLY A 136 -7.60 -10.12 -6.06
CA GLY A 136 -8.70 -9.35 -6.60
C GLY A 136 -9.16 -9.85 -7.97
N LEU A 137 -10.41 -9.55 -8.38
CA LEU A 137 -10.98 -10.04 -9.64
C LEU A 137 -10.11 -9.67 -10.87
N ALA A 138 -9.57 -8.46 -10.90
CA ALA A 138 -8.70 -8.02 -11.98
C ALA A 138 -7.43 -8.88 -12.08
N ASN A 139 -6.80 -9.17 -10.94
CA ASN A 139 -5.65 -10.05 -10.90
C ASN A 139 -6.02 -11.49 -11.26
N LYS A 140 -7.15 -12.03 -10.79
CA LYS A 140 -7.64 -13.36 -11.19
C LYS A 140 -7.76 -13.50 -12.72
N ILE A 141 -8.33 -12.50 -13.40
CA ILE A 141 -8.40 -12.46 -14.87
C ILE A 141 -7.00 -12.42 -15.49
N SER A 142 -6.11 -11.64 -14.89
CA SER A 142 -4.75 -11.41 -15.39
C SER A 142 -3.79 -12.58 -15.13
N LEU A 143 -4.08 -13.49 -14.19
CA LEU A 143 -3.23 -14.66 -13.87
C LEU A 143 -2.88 -15.51 -15.09
N SER A 144 -3.83 -15.65 -16.03
CA SER A 144 -3.61 -16.42 -17.27
C SER A 144 -2.53 -15.81 -18.18
N ALA A 145 -2.23 -14.52 -18.01
CA ALA A 145 -1.25 -13.79 -18.80
C ALA A 145 0.06 -13.58 -18.01
N ALA A 146 0.06 -13.80 -16.71
CA ALA A 146 1.21 -13.55 -15.84
C ALA A 146 2.34 -14.57 -16.10
N THR A 147 3.57 -14.08 -16.27
CA THR A 147 4.80 -14.86 -16.21
C THR A 147 5.18 -15.13 -14.76
N LYS A 148 5.13 -14.08 -13.91
CA LYS A 148 5.36 -14.16 -12.47
C LYS A 148 4.32 -13.32 -11.73
N VAL A 149 4.07 -13.67 -10.48
CA VAL A 149 3.13 -12.96 -9.58
C VAL A 149 3.83 -12.68 -8.26
N CYS A 150 4.10 -11.41 -8.01
CA CYS A 150 4.61 -10.92 -6.73
C CYS A 150 3.47 -10.90 -5.71
N CYS A 151 3.70 -11.41 -4.52
CA CYS A 151 2.71 -11.47 -3.43
C CYS A 151 3.22 -10.74 -2.19
N ASN A 152 2.31 -10.05 -1.49
CA ASN A 152 2.60 -9.46 -0.18
C ASN A 152 2.52 -10.51 0.94
N PHE A 153 1.65 -11.50 0.80
CA PHE A 153 1.32 -12.46 1.85
C PHE A 153 1.66 -13.89 1.42
N PRO A 154 2.20 -14.73 2.34
CA PRO A 154 2.48 -16.13 2.06
C PRO A 154 1.22 -16.89 1.62
N GLU A 155 0.07 -16.60 2.24
CA GLU A 155 -1.20 -17.25 1.96
C GLU A 155 -1.68 -16.99 0.52
N THR A 156 -1.33 -15.85 -0.06
CA THR A 156 -1.67 -15.50 -1.45
C THR A 156 -1.07 -16.50 -2.43
N MET A 157 0.10 -17.09 -2.11
CA MET A 157 0.78 -18.03 -2.99
C MET A 157 -0.07 -19.27 -3.29
N GLY A 158 -0.94 -19.71 -2.36
CA GLY A 158 -1.87 -20.82 -2.55
C GLY A 158 -2.96 -20.58 -3.61
N TYR A 159 -3.21 -19.32 -3.99
CA TYR A 159 -4.16 -18.97 -5.05
C TYR A 159 -3.53 -18.82 -6.44
N ILE A 160 -2.21 -18.89 -6.51
CA ILE A 160 -1.44 -18.64 -7.74
C ILE A 160 -0.95 -19.99 -8.30
N PRO A 161 -0.99 -20.18 -9.64
CA PRO A 161 -0.44 -21.38 -10.25
C PRO A 161 1.01 -21.63 -9.84
N GLU A 162 1.35 -22.89 -9.64
CA GLU A 162 2.69 -23.35 -9.25
C GLU A 162 3.80 -22.77 -10.15
N GLY A 163 4.91 -22.38 -9.55
CA GLY A 163 6.08 -21.82 -10.25
C GLY A 163 5.93 -20.33 -10.65
N LYS A 164 4.76 -19.70 -10.46
CA LYS A 164 4.57 -18.28 -10.80
C LYS A 164 4.63 -17.36 -9.57
N ALA A 165 4.24 -17.84 -8.38
CA ALA A 165 4.18 -17.03 -7.17
C ALA A 165 5.57 -16.74 -6.59
N VAL A 166 5.81 -15.48 -6.20
CA VAL A 166 7.03 -15.03 -5.52
C VAL A 166 6.63 -14.14 -4.35
N LEU A 167 7.03 -14.49 -3.13
CA LEU A 167 6.81 -13.67 -1.95
C LEU A 167 7.82 -12.51 -1.92
N THR A 168 7.38 -11.35 -2.37
CA THR A 168 8.23 -10.15 -2.49
C THR A 168 8.00 -9.15 -1.38
N GLY A 169 6.79 -9.05 -0.85
CA GLY A 169 6.31 -7.88 -0.13
C GLY A 169 5.95 -6.74 -1.08
N SER A 170 5.58 -5.58 -0.55
CA SER A 170 5.22 -4.39 -1.32
C SER A 170 6.39 -3.40 -1.39
N PRO A 171 6.68 -2.81 -2.56
CA PRO A 171 7.64 -1.71 -2.64
C PRO A 171 7.14 -0.53 -1.80
N ILE A 172 7.98 -0.02 -0.95
CA ILE A 172 7.72 1.18 -0.16
C ILE A 172 8.66 2.30 -0.58
N ARG A 173 8.23 3.53 -0.34
CA ARG A 173 9.03 4.72 -0.66
C ARG A 173 10.29 4.74 0.20
N GLU A 174 11.44 4.90 -0.44
CA GLU A 174 12.74 4.90 0.23
C GLU A 174 12.86 6.03 1.25
N GLU A 175 12.22 7.17 0.99
CA GLU A 175 12.21 8.32 1.92
C GLU A 175 11.69 7.95 3.30
N LEU A 176 10.77 6.99 3.40
CA LEU A 176 10.23 6.55 4.69
C LEU A 176 11.27 5.84 5.57
N LEU A 177 12.32 5.25 4.97
CA LEU A 177 13.40 4.56 5.69
C LEU A 177 14.43 5.54 6.30
N HIS A 178 14.43 6.81 5.88
CA HIS A 178 15.46 7.81 6.23
C HIS A 178 14.92 8.96 7.07
N GLY A 179 13.95 8.69 7.94
CA GLY A 179 13.39 9.71 8.83
C GLY A 179 14.35 10.18 9.92
N ASN A 180 14.20 11.43 10.33
CA ASN A 180 15.00 12.07 11.37
C ASN A 180 14.18 12.21 12.68
N LYS A 181 14.50 11.36 13.66
CA LYS A 181 13.87 11.36 14.98
C LYS A 181 13.93 12.71 15.69
N LEU A 182 15.06 13.43 15.61
CA LEU A 182 15.24 14.72 16.28
C LEU A 182 14.37 15.81 15.62
N ALA A 183 14.26 15.79 14.29
CA ALA A 183 13.36 16.70 13.58
C ALA A 183 11.90 16.50 14.00
N ALA A 184 11.47 15.25 14.15
CA ALA A 184 10.12 14.96 14.64
C ALA A 184 9.89 15.36 16.10
N LEU A 185 10.88 15.16 16.99
CA LEU A 185 10.81 15.64 18.38
C LEU A 185 10.58 17.14 18.43
N ASN A 186 11.35 17.90 17.65
CA ASN A 186 11.22 19.35 17.58
C ASN A 186 9.88 19.80 16.98
N LEU A 187 9.43 19.11 15.90
CA LEU A 187 8.13 19.38 15.27
C LEU A 187 6.97 19.18 16.23
N CYS A 188 7.03 18.12 17.04
CA CYS A 188 5.96 17.76 17.97
C CYS A 188 6.07 18.47 19.32
N GLY A 189 7.19 19.08 19.65
CA GLY A 189 7.46 19.64 20.98
C GLY A 189 7.52 18.56 22.07
N PHE A 190 7.97 17.34 21.71
CA PHE A 190 7.95 16.18 22.61
C PHE A 190 9.25 16.04 23.42
N ALA A 191 9.11 15.44 24.60
CA ALA A 191 10.25 15.10 25.45
C ALA A 191 10.96 13.84 24.93
N ALA A 192 12.30 13.86 24.89
CA ALA A 192 13.10 12.76 24.34
C ALA A 192 13.09 11.47 25.19
N ASN A 193 12.73 11.57 26.45
CA ASN A 193 12.75 10.46 27.44
C ASN A 193 11.42 9.73 27.58
N LYS A 194 10.41 10.06 26.81
CA LYS A 194 9.08 9.44 26.89
C LYS A 194 8.74 8.76 25.57
N PRO A 195 8.25 7.50 25.59
CA PRO A 195 7.95 6.77 24.37
C PRO A 195 6.78 7.39 23.58
N VAL A 196 6.78 7.18 22.27
CA VAL A 196 5.86 7.82 21.35
C VAL A 196 5.00 6.80 20.63
N ILE A 197 3.70 7.04 20.60
CA ILE A 197 2.70 6.32 19.82
C ILE A 197 2.33 7.17 18.60
N LEU A 198 2.38 6.58 17.41
CA LEU A 198 1.89 7.18 16.17
C LEU A 198 0.57 6.53 15.76
N VAL A 199 -0.47 7.32 15.63
CA VAL A 199 -1.82 6.87 15.23
C VAL A 199 -2.10 7.30 13.80
N ILE A 200 -2.42 6.33 12.92
CA ILE A 200 -2.69 6.55 11.49
C ILE A 200 -3.98 5.84 11.09
N GLY A 201 -5.07 6.58 10.95
CA GLY A 201 -6.36 6.06 10.51
C GLY A 201 -6.50 5.82 8.99
N GLY A 202 -5.38 5.86 8.23
CA GLY A 202 -5.35 5.86 6.76
C GLY A 202 -5.40 7.28 6.19
N SER A 203 -5.31 7.43 4.84
CA SER A 203 -5.21 8.73 4.17
C SER A 203 -6.38 9.68 4.43
N GLN A 204 -7.54 9.14 4.75
CA GLN A 204 -8.76 9.92 5.06
C GLN A 204 -9.02 10.04 6.57
N GLY A 205 -8.24 9.35 7.39
CA GLY A 205 -8.49 9.18 8.80
C GLY A 205 -9.70 8.27 9.08
N SER A 206 -9.81 7.78 10.29
CA SER A 206 -10.88 6.90 10.76
C SER A 206 -11.55 7.50 11.99
N VAL A 207 -12.86 7.76 11.89
CA VAL A 207 -13.63 8.26 13.04
C VAL A 207 -13.54 7.28 14.21
N ALA A 208 -13.77 5.98 13.98
CA ALA A 208 -13.73 4.97 15.03
C ALA A 208 -12.38 4.92 15.76
N VAL A 209 -11.26 4.92 14.99
CA VAL A 209 -9.90 4.93 15.58
C VAL A 209 -9.65 6.25 16.33
N ASN A 210 -10.02 7.39 15.72
CA ASN A 210 -9.83 8.69 16.33
C ASN A 210 -10.55 8.78 17.68
N ASP A 211 -11.82 8.36 17.73
CA ASP A 211 -12.65 8.45 18.94
C ASP A 211 -12.14 7.48 20.01
N ALA A 212 -11.76 6.25 19.63
CA ALA A 212 -11.19 5.27 20.55
C ALA A 212 -9.91 5.79 21.21
N VAL A 213 -8.98 6.33 20.40
CA VAL A 213 -7.72 6.89 20.93
C VAL A 213 -7.96 8.12 21.79
N ARG A 214 -8.84 9.04 21.36
CA ARG A 214 -9.18 10.24 22.14
C ARG A 214 -9.82 9.91 23.47
N GLY A 215 -10.62 8.86 23.51
CA GLY A 215 -11.27 8.38 24.74
C GLY A 215 -10.30 7.88 25.81
N ILE A 216 -9.11 7.43 25.40
CA ILE A 216 -8.09 6.88 26.29
C ILE A 216 -6.87 7.81 26.51
N LEU A 217 -6.86 9.00 25.90
CA LEU A 217 -5.72 9.93 25.99
C LEU A 217 -5.30 10.24 27.43
N PRO A 218 -6.20 10.47 28.39
CA PRO A 218 -5.79 10.77 29.77
C PRO A 218 -4.93 9.67 30.39
N GLU A 219 -5.19 8.41 30.04
CA GLU A 219 -4.41 7.26 30.53
C GLU A 219 -3.13 7.07 29.70
N LEU A 220 -3.22 7.18 28.37
CA LEU A 220 -2.05 7.08 27.48
C LEU A 220 -0.99 8.12 27.83
N LEU A 221 -1.39 9.37 28.03
CA LEU A 221 -0.48 10.47 28.29
C LEU A 221 0.23 10.40 29.65
N LYS A 222 -0.15 9.50 30.54
CA LYS A 222 0.64 9.19 31.76
C LYS A 222 1.97 8.52 31.41
N LYS A 223 1.98 7.64 30.39
CA LYS A 223 3.13 6.81 30.01
C LYS A 223 3.76 7.20 28.68
N TYR A 224 2.97 7.67 27.73
CA TYR A 224 3.34 7.88 26.33
C TYR A 224 3.15 9.33 25.90
N GLN A 225 3.73 9.67 24.77
CA GLN A 225 3.36 10.84 23.95
C GLN A 225 2.66 10.31 22.69
N VAL A 226 1.72 11.08 22.12
CA VAL A 226 0.87 10.60 21.03
C VAL A 226 0.86 11.59 19.87
N ILE A 227 1.28 11.10 18.71
CA ILE A 227 1.12 11.76 17.41
C ILE A 227 -0.10 11.17 16.72
N HIS A 228 -1.06 12.01 16.33
CA HIS A 228 -2.32 11.54 15.76
C HIS A 228 -2.60 12.13 14.38
N LEU A 229 -2.49 11.30 13.34
CA LEU A 229 -2.88 11.65 11.97
C LEU A 229 -4.38 11.39 11.79
N CYS A 230 -5.20 12.41 12.08
CA CYS A 230 -6.65 12.28 12.22
C CYS A 230 -7.40 12.19 10.89
N GLY A 231 -6.82 12.68 9.80
CA GLY A 231 -7.47 12.86 8.51
C GLY A 231 -8.11 14.26 8.36
N LYS A 232 -8.31 14.66 7.11
CA LYS A 232 -8.80 15.99 6.75
C LYS A 232 -10.17 16.30 7.41
N GLY A 233 -10.29 17.46 8.06
CA GLY A 233 -11.50 17.94 8.71
C GLY A 233 -11.84 17.19 10.00
N LYS A 234 -10.88 16.44 10.61
CA LYS A 234 -11.13 15.60 11.79
C LYS A 234 -10.26 15.98 12.99
N LEU A 235 -9.67 17.17 13.00
CA LEU A 235 -9.03 17.70 14.21
C LEU A 235 -10.06 17.94 15.32
N ASP A 236 -9.66 17.69 16.54
CA ASP A 236 -10.46 18.01 17.74
C ASP A 236 -9.85 19.25 18.40
N SER A 237 -10.52 20.40 18.23
CA SER A 237 -10.07 21.69 18.78
C SER A 237 -10.04 21.72 20.30
N THR A 238 -10.77 20.83 20.98
CA THR A 238 -10.80 20.76 22.45
C THR A 238 -9.56 20.11 23.04
N LYS A 239 -8.68 19.54 22.19
CA LYS A 239 -7.49 18.78 22.60
C LYS A 239 -6.18 19.38 22.07
N THR A 240 -6.22 20.62 21.58
CA THR A 240 -5.07 21.27 20.94
C THR A 240 -3.92 21.53 21.93
N ASP A 241 -4.26 21.82 23.20
CA ASP A 241 -3.28 22.23 24.22
C ASP A 241 -2.93 21.10 25.21
N MET A 242 -3.19 19.84 24.85
CA MET A 242 -2.83 18.70 25.69
C MET A 242 -1.34 18.39 25.61
N GLU A 243 -0.62 18.53 26.72
CA GLU A 243 0.80 18.18 26.81
C GLU A 243 1.04 16.71 26.42
N GLY A 244 1.98 16.49 25.52
CA GLY A 244 2.31 15.16 25.01
C GLY A 244 1.37 14.62 23.92
N TYR A 245 0.42 15.42 23.43
CA TYR A 245 -0.50 15.07 22.35
C TYR A 245 -0.45 16.10 21.22
N ILE A 246 -0.24 15.63 19.99
CA ILE A 246 -0.30 16.48 18.81
C ILE A 246 -1.14 15.84 17.71
N GLN A 247 -1.94 16.65 17.02
CA GLN A 247 -2.80 16.22 15.93
C GLN A 247 -2.37 16.86 14.61
N PHE A 248 -2.44 16.08 13.53
CA PHE A 248 -2.31 16.56 12.17
C PHE A 248 -3.47 16.04 11.33
N GLU A 249 -4.02 16.85 10.43
CA GLU A 249 -4.96 16.37 9.42
C GLU A 249 -4.24 15.46 8.42
N TYR A 250 -3.08 15.89 7.97
CA TYR A 250 -2.27 15.22 6.98
C TYR A 250 -0.81 15.70 7.06
N VAL A 251 0.12 14.78 6.83
CA VAL A 251 1.56 15.08 6.71
C VAL A 251 2.11 14.45 5.43
N LYS A 252 3.13 15.04 4.82
CA LYS A 252 3.80 14.53 3.62
C LYS A 252 5.26 14.24 3.88
N LYS A 253 6.06 15.30 3.91
CA LYS A 253 7.52 15.20 4.07
C LYS A 253 7.91 14.75 5.47
N GLU A 254 7.15 15.17 6.44
CA GLU A 254 7.37 14.90 7.85
C GLU A 254 7.03 13.45 8.26
N LEU A 255 6.31 12.70 7.41
CA LEU A 255 5.85 11.35 7.72
C LEU A 255 7.00 10.39 8.06
N ALA A 256 8.11 10.47 7.34
CA ALA A 256 9.31 9.67 7.60
C ALA A 256 9.88 9.95 9.00
N ASP A 257 9.96 11.24 9.37
CA ASP A 257 10.47 11.68 10.67
C ASP A 257 9.55 11.21 11.81
N LEU A 258 8.22 11.32 11.62
CA LEU A 258 7.24 10.83 12.59
C LEU A 258 7.33 9.30 12.77
N PHE A 259 7.53 8.54 11.70
CA PHE A 259 7.79 7.11 11.81
C PHE A 259 9.12 6.83 12.52
N ALA A 260 10.18 7.59 12.24
CA ALA A 260 11.46 7.42 12.94
C ALA A 260 11.33 7.65 14.45
N LEU A 261 10.48 8.59 14.86
CA LEU A 261 10.22 8.91 16.27
C LEU A 261 9.35 7.86 16.97
N ALA A 262 8.37 7.26 16.26
CA ALA A 262 7.39 6.35 16.84
C ALA A 262 8.02 5.06 17.37
N ASP A 263 7.68 4.67 18.59
CA ASP A 263 8.03 3.39 19.20
C ASP A 263 6.97 2.31 18.91
N VAL A 264 5.69 2.71 18.87
CA VAL A 264 4.52 1.86 18.55
C VAL A 264 3.61 2.60 17.60
N CYS A 265 2.95 1.88 16.70
CA CYS A 265 1.96 2.44 15.79
C CYS A 265 0.56 1.86 16.06
N ILE A 266 -0.48 2.68 15.88
CA ILE A 266 -1.88 2.23 15.78
C ILE A 266 -2.34 2.55 14.37
N SER A 267 -2.78 1.54 13.61
CA SER A 267 -3.08 1.73 12.19
C SER A 267 -4.30 0.92 11.72
N ARG A 268 -4.85 1.32 10.58
CA ARG A 268 -5.70 0.45 9.77
C ARG A 268 -4.86 -0.64 9.09
N ALA A 269 -5.51 -1.74 8.70
CA ALA A 269 -4.86 -2.89 8.06
C ALA A 269 -4.93 -2.88 6.51
N GLY A 270 -4.84 -1.70 5.90
CA GLY A 270 -4.70 -1.62 4.45
C GLY A 270 -3.34 -2.15 4.00
N ALA A 271 -3.30 -2.94 2.93
CA ALA A 271 -2.11 -3.68 2.50
C ALA A 271 -0.83 -2.83 2.39
N ASN A 272 -0.91 -1.61 1.85
CA ASN A 272 0.26 -0.73 1.77
C ASN A 272 0.73 -0.25 3.15
N ALA A 273 -0.21 0.17 4.01
CA ALA A 273 0.11 0.70 5.33
C ALA A 273 0.83 -0.36 6.19
N ILE A 274 0.33 -1.59 6.20
CA ILE A 274 0.95 -2.67 6.98
C ILE A 274 2.30 -3.09 6.40
N CYS A 275 2.48 -3.05 5.07
CA CYS A 275 3.78 -3.28 4.44
C CYS A 275 4.79 -2.16 4.75
N GLU A 276 4.34 -0.90 4.86
CA GLU A 276 5.17 0.21 5.33
C GLU A 276 5.60 -0.03 6.79
N LEU A 277 4.68 -0.41 7.68
CA LEU A 277 4.99 -0.74 9.08
C LEU A 277 5.98 -1.91 9.19
N LEU A 278 5.80 -2.96 8.38
CA LEU A 278 6.71 -4.10 8.31
C LEU A 278 8.13 -3.69 7.89
N ALA A 279 8.23 -2.91 6.81
CA ALA A 279 9.53 -2.47 6.31
C ALA A 279 10.24 -1.49 7.26
N LEU A 280 9.48 -0.66 7.96
CA LEU A 280 9.96 0.25 9.01
C LEU A 280 10.17 -0.47 10.35
N ARG A 281 9.83 -1.75 10.46
CA ARG A 281 9.91 -2.57 11.68
C ARG A 281 9.21 -1.91 12.87
N LYS A 282 7.99 -1.41 12.65
CA LYS A 282 7.21 -0.72 13.68
C LYS A 282 6.25 -1.69 14.37
N PRO A 283 6.45 -2.05 15.64
CA PRO A 283 5.46 -2.77 16.43
C PRO A 283 4.12 -2.05 16.36
N ASN A 284 3.05 -2.78 16.08
CA ASN A 284 1.81 -2.10 15.77
C ASN A 284 0.54 -2.84 16.23
N LEU A 285 -0.48 -2.04 16.56
CA LEU A 285 -1.85 -2.47 16.74
C LEU A 285 -2.61 -2.19 15.44
N LEU A 286 -3.13 -3.22 14.81
CA LEU A 286 -3.97 -3.11 13.63
C LEU A 286 -5.44 -3.11 14.01
N ILE A 287 -6.15 -2.10 13.53
CA ILE A 287 -7.60 -1.99 13.67
C ILE A 287 -8.19 -2.07 12.25
N PRO A 288 -8.50 -3.30 11.74
CA PRO A 288 -9.04 -3.45 10.41
C PRO A 288 -10.39 -2.78 10.25
N LEU A 289 -10.71 -2.35 9.05
CA LEU A 289 -12.04 -1.86 8.70
C LEU A 289 -13.05 -3.03 8.83
N SER A 290 -14.20 -2.77 9.46
CA SER A 290 -15.20 -3.82 9.71
C SER A 290 -15.70 -4.45 8.41
N ALA A 291 -16.18 -5.71 8.49
CA ALA A 291 -16.74 -6.42 7.35
C ALA A 291 -17.96 -5.72 6.74
N ASN A 292 -18.70 -4.94 7.54
CA ASN A 292 -19.85 -4.15 7.08
C ASN A 292 -19.44 -2.95 6.22
N ALA A 293 -18.24 -2.42 6.43
CA ALA A 293 -17.71 -1.25 5.74
C ALA A 293 -16.74 -1.61 4.60
N SER A 294 -16.30 -2.87 4.51
CA SER A 294 -15.31 -3.34 3.53
C SER A 294 -15.65 -4.74 2.99
N ARG A 295 -14.78 -5.28 2.15
CA ARG A 295 -14.86 -6.67 1.66
C ARG A 295 -14.26 -7.69 2.63
N GLY A 296 -13.79 -7.25 3.79
CA GLY A 296 -13.03 -8.08 4.71
C GLY A 296 -11.54 -8.20 4.38
N ASP A 297 -11.06 -7.62 3.29
CA ASP A 297 -9.65 -7.71 2.89
C ASP A 297 -8.72 -7.24 4.03
N GLN A 298 -9.07 -6.15 4.73
CA GLN A 298 -8.27 -5.66 5.86
C GLN A 298 -8.26 -6.61 7.06
N ILE A 299 -9.35 -7.33 7.30
CA ILE A 299 -9.42 -8.32 8.38
C ILE A 299 -8.43 -9.45 8.08
N LEU A 300 -8.49 -10.01 6.88
CA LEU A 300 -7.58 -11.06 6.45
C LEU A 300 -6.11 -10.62 6.45
N ASN A 301 -5.84 -9.39 5.98
CA ASN A 301 -4.50 -8.81 6.01
C ASN A 301 -3.96 -8.68 7.45
N ALA A 302 -4.81 -8.24 8.39
CA ALA A 302 -4.45 -8.11 9.79
C ALA A 302 -4.18 -9.48 10.43
N GLU A 303 -5.07 -10.46 10.20
CA GLU A 303 -4.91 -11.84 10.69
C GLU A 303 -3.59 -12.47 10.21
N SER A 304 -3.22 -12.27 8.94
CA SER A 304 -1.94 -12.76 8.43
C SER A 304 -0.74 -12.14 9.14
N PHE A 305 -0.79 -10.84 9.44
CA PHE A 305 0.28 -10.16 10.17
C PHE A 305 0.37 -10.57 11.64
N GLU A 306 -0.78 -10.81 12.29
CA GLU A 306 -0.84 -11.34 13.65
C GLU A 306 -0.25 -12.75 13.71
N ASN A 307 -0.67 -13.64 12.81
CA ASN A 307 -0.17 -15.03 12.73
C ASN A 307 1.34 -15.10 12.46
N GLN A 308 1.91 -14.11 11.77
CA GLN A 308 3.36 -14.00 11.54
C GLN A 308 4.11 -13.34 12.73
N GLY A 309 3.40 -12.88 13.76
CA GLY A 309 3.97 -12.22 14.92
C GLY A 309 4.44 -10.77 14.67
N PHE A 310 3.90 -10.10 13.66
CA PHE A 310 4.27 -8.72 13.32
C PHE A 310 3.41 -7.68 14.04
N SER A 311 2.19 -8.06 14.43
CA SER A 311 1.16 -7.13 14.90
C SER A 311 0.29 -7.73 15.99
N GLU A 312 -0.34 -6.87 16.80
CA GLU A 312 -1.56 -7.20 17.53
C GLU A 312 -2.76 -6.74 16.70
N VAL A 313 -3.89 -7.43 16.83
CA VAL A 313 -5.11 -7.09 16.09
C VAL A 313 -6.28 -6.86 17.03
N LEU A 314 -7.06 -5.81 16.76
CA LEU A 314 -8.28 -5.51 17.50
C LEU A 314 -9.36 -5.05 16.52
N THR A 315 -10.53 -5.69 16.56
CA THR A 315 -11.65 -5.32 15.68
C THR A 315 -12.31 -4.01 16.14
N GLU A 316 -12.95 -3.28 15.23
CA GLU A 316 -13.65 -2.03 15.56
C GLU A 316 -14.71 -2.20 16.64
N GLU A 317 -15.34 -3.38 16.69
CA GLU A 317 -16.40 -3.70 17.66
C GLU A 317 -15.87 -3.82 19.10
N ASN A 318 -14.56 -4.03 19.27
CA ASN A 318 -13.89 -4.28 20.54
C ASN A 318 -13.02 -3.10 21.02
N LEU A 319 -13.21 -1.90 20.48
CA LEU A 319 -12.42 -0.71 20.81
C LEU A 319 -12.76 -0.14 22.21
N ALA A 320 -12.66 -0.95 23.25
CA ALA A 320 -12.85 -0.51 24.63
C ALA A 320 -11.53 -0.11 25.30
N PRO A 321 -11.52 0.93 26.15
CA PRO A 321 -10.32 1.37 26.90
C PRO A 321 -9.61 0.25 27.65
N THR A 322 -10.38 -0.64 28.27
CA THR A 322 -9.89 -1.80 29.04
C THR A 322 -9.19 -2.85 28.18
N ILE A 323 -9.37 -2.81 26.87
CA ILE A 323 -8.75 -3.74 25.91
C ILE A 323 -7.55 -3.08 25.22
N ILE A 324 -7.71 -1.82 24.77
CA ILE A 324 -6.67 -1.13 23.97
C ILE A 324 -5.41 -0.88 24.81
N LEU A 325 -5.56 -0.37 26.04
CA LEU A 325 -4.42 0.03 26.88
C LEU A 325 -3.45 -1.14 27.17
N PRO A 326 -3.92 -2.32 27.63
CA PRO A 326 -3.04 -3.47 27.84
C PRO A 326 -2.32 -3.94 26.55
N ILE A 327 -2.97 -3.83 25.38
CA ILE A 327 -2.35 -4.20 24.11
C ILE A 327 -1.21 -3.24 23.78
N ILE A 328 -1.40 -1.94 23.97
CA ILE A 328 -0.36 -0.94 23.73
C ILE A 328 0.83 -1.16 24.68
N ASP A 329 0.57 -1.39 25.95
CA ASP A 329 1.61 -1.69 26.94
C ASP A 329 2.38 -2.96 26.54
N LYS A 330 1.70 -4.06 26.16
CA LYS A 330 2.31 -5.29 25.64
C LYS A 330 3.20 -5.05 24.42
N LEU A 331 2.69 -4.28 23.43
CA LEU A 331 3.44 -3.95 22.22
C LEU A 331 4.73 -3.19 22.54
N TYR A 332 4.65 -2.21 23.45
CA TYR A 332 5.83 -1.44 23.83
C TYR A 332 6.84 -2.30 24.63
N GLU A 333 6.37 -3.07 25.60
CA GLU A 333 7.23 -3.93 26.42
C GLU A 333 7.94 -5.00 25.58
N LYS A 334 7.22 -5.63 24.64
CA LYS A 334 7.71 -6.71 23.77
C LYS A 334 8.19 -6.24 22.40
N ARG A 335 8.39 -4.94 22.21
CA ARG A 335 8.72 -4.37 20.89
C ARG A 335 9.91 -5.03 20.18
N ALA A 336 10.89 -5.52 20.94
CA ALA A 336 12.04 -6.23 20.37
C ALA A 336 11.66 -7.57 19.71
N ASP A 337 10.65 -8.28 20.24
CA ASP A 337 10.18 -9.55 19.69
C ASP A 337 9.48 -9.32 18.35
N TYR A 338 8.61 -8.27 18.25
CA TYR A 338 7.96 -7.92 16.99
C TYR A 338 8.97 -7.47 15.93
N VAL A 339 9.95 -6.65 16.30
CA VAL A 339 11.04 -6.24 15.39
C VAL A 339 11.80 -7.46 14.88
N ALA A 340 12.18 -8.39 15.77
CA ALA A 340 12.89 -9.60 15.38
C ALA A 340 12.08 -10.51 14.44
N ALA A 341 10.75 -10.62 14.65
CA ALA A 341 9.87 -11.36 13.76
C ALA A 341 9.81 -10.70 12.37
N MET A 342 9.66 -9.37 12.32
CA MET A 342 9.64 -8.60 11.06
C MET A 342 10.97 -8.72 10.30
N GLU A 343 12.10 -8.71 10.97
CA GLU A 343 13.43 -8.89 10.36
C GLU A 343 13.61 -10.24 9.69
N LYS A 344 13.12 -11.30 10.34
CA LYS A 344 13.18 -12.67 9.83
C LYS A 344 12.28 -12.91 8.61
N SER A 345 11.27 -12.07 8.38
CA SER A 345 10.30 -12.26 7.30
C SER A 345 10.91 -12.18 5.90
N GLY A 346 12.02 -11.45 5.73
CA GLY A 346 12.65 -11.17 4.44
C GLY A 346 11.77 -10.35 3.48
N GLN A 347 10.59 -9.87 3.91
CA GLN A 347 9.64 -9.10 3.06
C GLN A 347 9.97 -7.60 3.01
N SER A 348 10.88 -7.13 3.84
CA SER A 348 11.31 -5.73 3.90
C SER A 348 12.12 -5.29 2.67
N ASN A 349 12.55 -6.19 1.80
CA ASN A 349 13.43 -5.92 0.65
C ASN A 349 12.69 -6.08 -0.70
N ALA A 350 11.44 -5.63 -0.76
CA ALA A 350 10.56 -5.83 -1.91
C ALA A 350 11.11 -5.22 -3.22
N ILE A 351 11.71 -4.03 -3.14
CA ILE A 351 12.26 -3.34 -4.33
C ILE A 351 13.32 -4.20 -4.99
N SER A 352 14.34 -4.67 -4.24
CA SER A 352 15.40 -5.53 -4.79
C SER A 352 14.85 -6.84 -5.35
N LYS A 353 13.92 -7.50 -4.66
CA LYS A 353 13.31 -8.74 -5.15
C LYS A 353 12.56 -8.55 -6.46
N ILE A 354 11.76 -7.48 -6.55
CA ILE A 354 10.97 -7.18 -7.75
C ILE A 354 11.91 -6.79 -8.91
N THR A 355 12.93 -5.99 -8.67
CA THR A 355 13.89 -5.63 -9.73
C THR A 355 14.68 -6.82 -10.22
N SER A 356 15.17 -7.69 -9.33
CA SER A 356 15.83 -8.95 -9.75
C SER A 356 14.89 -9.87 -10.54
N LEU A 357 13.61 -9.96 -10.15
CA LEU A 357 12.61 -10.73 -10.89
C LEU A 357 12.34 -10.15 -12.29
N ILE A 358 12.35 -8.82 -12.40
CA ILE A 358 12.24 -8.12 -13.67
C ILE A 358 13.46 -8.43 -14.56
N GLU A 359 14.67 -8.44 -14.02
CA GLU A 359 15.90 -8.81 -14.72
C GLU A 359 15.88 -10.28 -15.19
N GLU A 360 15.48 -11.22 -14.31
CA GLU A 360 15.31 -12.63 -14.63
C GLU A 360 14.40 -12.84 -15.86
N VAL A 361 13.22 -12.22 -15.81
CA VAL A 361 12.19 -12.37 -16.85
C VAL A 361 12.61 -11.73 -18.17
N THR A 362 13.43 -10.67 -18.14
CA THR A 362 13.93 -10.01 -19.36
C THR A 362 15.15 -10.70 -19.96
N SER A 363 16.04 -11.27 -19.13
CA SER A 363 17.24 -11.98 -19.58
C SER A 363 16.93 -13.32 -20.25
N GLY A 364 15.84 -13.98 -19.88
CA GLY A 364 15.39 -15.26 -20.50
C GLY A 364 14.84 -15.14 -21.93
N LYS A 365 14.95 -13.97 -22.56
CA LYS A 365 14.56 -13.71 -23.96
C LYS A 365 15.68 -13.88 -24.99
N ASN A 366 16.90 -14.27 -24.57
CA ASN A 366 18.04 -14.52 -25.48
C ASN A 366 18.08 -15.94 -25.98
#